data_29bda1165246d89ee9ef567e68fe1a16
#
_entry.id   29bda1165246d89ee9ef567e68fe1a16
#
_cell.length_a   1.000
_cell.length_b   1.000
_cell.length_c   1.000
_cell.angle_alpha   90.00
_cell.angle_beta   90.00
_cell.angle_gamma   90.00
#
_symmetry.space_group_name_H-M   'P 1'
#
loop_
_entity.id
_entity.type
_entity.pdbx_description
1 polymer ?
#
loop_
_entity_poly.entity_id
_entity_poly.type
_entity_poly.pdbx_seq_one_letter_code
_entity_poly.pdbx_strand_id
1 'polypeptide(L)'
;MFSAARSTSSARRPRTAAALTISLATVAGLLATGVPAAQAAQVAQAAQADGHGLRCRGEGVDPAARIRYRADIVIKAPLSTVFDLQTDVERWPVWQPPVLSAKRLDPGPLRAGSRFRWTTPAPATATTPATTLHITSTVRRLKRDACILWSGPAVGEGVRIDQGVHVWTFTQVKGGVRVRTEETWTGGQVEADVPTATKILGMGLEAWLHDLKTTAEAHTAAPHAQPAT
;
A
#
# COMPACT_ATOMS: atom_id res chain seq x y z
N MET A 1 31.08 -4.47 -59.79
CA MET A 1 32.33 -5.27 -59.88
C MET A 1 32.27 -6.35 -58.78
N PHE A 2 32.22 -7.58 -59.26
CA PHE A 2 32.68 -8.83 -58.66
C PHE A 2 32.27 -9.17 -57.23
N SER A 3 31.69 -10.22 -56.99
CA SER A 3 31.60 -11.61 -57.42
C SER A 3 31.54 -12.51 -56.19
N ALA A 4 30.57 -13.28 -56.14
CA ALA A 4 30.27 -14.58 -55.70
C ALA A 4 31.41 -15.48 -55.15
N ALA A 5 31.10 -16.29 -54.17
CA ALA A 5 31.37 -17.71 -54.25
C ALA A 5 30.59 -18.51 -53.16
N ARG A 6 29.90 -19.50 -53.66
CA ARG A 6 29.28 -20.62 -52.93
C ARG A 6 30.35 -21.65 -52.52
N SER A 7 30.13 -22.42 -51.49
CA SER A 7 30.44 -23.82 -51.55
C SER A 7 29.65 -24.65 -50.55
N THR A 8 29.08 -25.70 -51.03
CA THR A 8 28.32 -26.81 -50.54
C THR A 8 29.21 -27.96 -50.06
N SER A 9 28.80 -28.77 -49.09
CA SER A 9 28.95 -30.23 -49.01
C SER A 9 28.48 -30.75 -47.65
N SER A 10 27.43 -31.45 -47.51
CA SER A 10 27.03 -32.81 -47.84
C SER A 10 27.71 -33.97 -47.10
N ALA A 11 26.83 -34.78 -46.47
CA ALA A 11 26.88 -36.19 -46.18
C ALA A 11 27.54 -36.62 -44.84
N ARG A 12 27.00 -37.46 -44.00
CA ARG A 12 26.30 -38.75 -44.06
C ARG A 12 25.99 -39.27 -42.67
N ARG A 13 24.89 -39.93 -42.54
CA ARG A 13 24.56 -40.82 -41.40
C ARG A 13 25.38 -42.13 -41.47
N PRO A 14 25.54 -42.85 -40.34
CA PRO A 14 24.89 -44.16 -40.31
C PRO A 14 24.15 -44.50 -39.01
N ARG A 15 23.26 -45.43 -39.16
CA ARG A 15 22.43 -46.14 -38.17
C ARG A 15 23.22 -47.24 -37.45
N THR A 16 22.86 -47.49 -36.17
CA THR A 16 22.83 -48.84 -35.52
C THR A 16 22.07 -48.67 -34.21
N ALA A 17 20.98 -49.23 -33.94
CA ALA A 17 20.50 -50.54 -33.57
C ALA A 17 20.72 -50.86 -32.10
N ALA A 18 19.60 -50.87 -31.37
CA ALA A 18 19.11 -51.79 -30.35
C ALA A 18 19.96 -52.10 -29.09
N ALA A 19 19.35 -51.88 -27.95
CA ALA A 19 19.24 -52.86 -26.88
C ALA A 19 18.13 -52.50 -25.89
N LEU A 20 17.15 -53.38 -25.74
CA LEU A 20 16.18 -53.43 -24.66
C LEU A 20 16.89 -53.70 -23.34
N THR A 21 16.59 -52.93 -22.29
CA THR A 21 16.68 -53.43 -20.92
C THR A 21 15.45 -53.00 -20.15
N ILE A 22 14.69 -53.99 -19.77
CA ILE A 22 13.57 -53.94 -18.83
C ILE A 22 14.17 -53.70 -17.44
N SER A 23 13.76 -52.65 -16.77
CA SER A 23 14.04 -52.49 -15.34
C SER A 23 12.76 -52.12 -14.58
N LEU A 24 12.58 -52.90 -13.54
CA LEU A 24 11.46 -52.94 -12.61
C LEU A 24 10.96 -51.61 -12.12
N ALA A 25 9.65 -51.55 -12.03
CA ALA A 25 8.89 -50.54 -11.31
C ALA A 25 9.20 -50.55 -9.82
N THR A 26 9.71 -49.50 -9.30
CA THR A 26 9.59 -49.16 -7.87
C THR A 26 8.47 -48.10 -7.74
N VAL A 27 7.35 -48.54 -7.21
CA VAL A 27 6.25 -47.66 -6.77
C VAL A 27 6.75 -46.88 -5.55
N ALA A 28 7.27 -45.70 -5.76
CA ALA A 28 7.45 -44.71 -4.68
C ALA A 28 6.08 -44.10 -4.39
N GLY A 29 5.48 -44.52 -3.29
CA GLY A 29 4.26 -43.91 -2.79
C GLY A 29 4.50 -42.43 -2.46
N LEU A 30 3.99 -41.53 -3.27
CA LEU A 30 3.82 -40.14 -2.95
C LEU A 30 2.73 -40.03 -1.86
N LEU A 31 3.19 -39.92 -0.61
CA LEU A 31 2.35 -39.43 0.47
C LEU A 31 2.01 -37.98 0.13
N ALA A 32 0.93 -37.78 -0.61
CA ALA A 32 0.30 -36.49 -0.74
C ALA A 32 -0.21 -36.12 0.67
N THR A 33 0.52 -35.28 1.41
CA THR A 33 0.03 -34.62 2.60
C THR A 33 -1.04 -33.62 2.15
N GLY A 34 -2.27 -34.14 2.05
CA GLY A 34 -3.43 -33.30 1.74
C GLY A 34 -3.58 -32.24 2.83
N VAL A 35 -3.47 -30.98 2.45
CA VAL A 35 -3.85 -29.87 3.33
C VAL A 35 -5.32 -30.08 3.68
N PRO A 36 -5.72 -30.13 4.98
CA PRO A 36 -7.12 -30.35 5.35
C PRO A 36 -8.00 -29.29 4.70
N ALA A 37 -9.15 -29.70 4.17
CA ALA A 37 -10.08 -28.85 3.42
C ALA A 37 -10.46 -27.56 4.18
N ALA A 38 -10.46 -27.61 5.53
CA ALA A 38 -10.69 -26.45 6.38
C ALA A 38 -9.57 -25.38 6.25
N GLN A 39 -8.32 -25.78 6.12
CA GLN A 39 -7.21 -24.84 5.89
C GLN A 39 -7.22 -24.27 4.48
N ALA A 40 -7.57 -25.07 3.47
CA ALA A 40 -7.74 -24.59 2.11
C ALA A 40 -8.89 -23.57 2.00
N ALA A 41 -10.00 -23.80 2.71
CA ALA A 41 -11.12 -22.86 2.79
C ALA A 41 -10.75 -21.57 3.50
N GLN A 42 -9.96 -21.63 4.59
CA GLN A 42 -9.49 -20.43 5.29
C GLN A 42 -8.50 -19.59 4.45
N VAL A 43 -7.61 -20.24 3.71
CA VAL A 43 -6.69 -19.56 2.78
C VAL A 43 -7.47 -18.91 1.62
N ALA A 44 -8.48 -19.62 1.08
CA ALA A 44 -9.34 -19.08 0.03
C ALA A 44 -10.20 -17.90 0.52
N GLN A 45 -10.72 -17.95 1.73
CA GLN A 45 -11.45 -16.83 2.35
C GLN A 45 -10.54 -15.63 2.65
N ALA A 46 -9.29 -15.85 3.10
CA ALA A 46 -8.31 -14.80 3.27
C ALA A 46 -7.93 -14.15 1.93
N ALA A 47 -7.73 -14.93 0.88
CA ALA A 47 -7.43 -14.44 -0.47
C ALA A 47 -8.62 -13.68 -1.09
N GLN A 48 -9.86 -14.10 -0.82
CA GLN A 48 -11.08 -13.38 -1.25
C GLN A 48 -11.29 -12.08 -0.46
N ALA A 49 -10.94 -12.05 0.84
CA ALA A 49 -10.97 -10.82 1.64
C ALA A 49 -9.97 -9.76 1.13
N ASP A 50 -8.84 -10.18 0.56
CA ASP A 50 -7.85 -9.29 -0.04
C ASP A 50 -8.26 -8.78 -1.44
N GLY A 51 -9.20 -9.43 -2.12
CA GLY A 51 -9.78 -8.98 -3.40
C GLY A 51 -10.73 -7.77 -3.28
N HIS A 52 -11.29 -7.55 -2.11
CA HIS A 52 -12.15 -6.39 -1.83
C HIS A 52 -11.31 -5.26 -1.25
N GLY A 53 -11.48 -4.03 -1.79
CA GLY A 53 -10.81 -2.82 -1.29
C GLY A 53 -10.97 -2.64 0.24
N LEU A 54 -10.05 -1.93 0.87
CA LEU A 54 -10.12 -1.62 2.31
C LEU A 54 -11.41 -0.85 2.61
N ARG A 55 -12.01 -1.12 3.78
CA ARG A 55 -13.25 -0.47 4.21
C ARG A 55 -13.17 -0.01 5.65
N CYS A 56 -13.73 1.16 5.92
CA CYS A 56 -14.00 1.67 7.24
C CYS A 56 -15.52 1.80 7.42
N ARG A 57 -16.12 0.99 8.30
CA ARG A 57 -17.57 0.98 8.53
C ARG A 57 -18.38 0.83 7.22
N GLY A 58 -17.96 -0.06 6.35
CA GLY A 58 -18.63 -0.35 5.08
C GLY A 58 -18.28 0.58 3.91
N GLU A 59 -17.60 1.73 4.15
CA GLU A 59 -17.16 2.66 3.11
C GLU A 59 -15.67 2.47 2.80
N GLY A 60 -15.29 2.58 1.54
CA GLY A 60 -13.91 2.46 1.06
C GLY A 60 -13.65 3.38 -0.12
N VAL A 61 -12.54 3.16 -0.80
CA VAL A 61 -12.22 3.86 -2.05
C VAL A 61 -13.07 3.33 -3.21
N ASP A 62 -13.17 4.11 -4.28
CA ASP A 62 -13.78 3.64 -5.52
C ASP A 62 -12.89 2.57 -6.17
N PRO A 63 -13.37 1.33 -6.32
CA PRO A 63 -12.59 0.26 -6.94
C PRO A 63 -12.32 0.48 -8.44
N ALA A 64 -13.11 1.34 -9.10
CA ALA A 64 -12.96 1.68 -10.51
C ALA A 64 -12.03 2.89 -10.75
N ALA A 65 -11.56 3.57 -9.71
CA ALA A 65 -10.64 4.69 -9.85
C ALA A 65 -9.35 4.25 -10.56
N ARG A 66 -8.95 5.02 -11.57
CA ARG A 66 -7.76 4.73 -12.40
C ARG A 66 -6.45 4.89 -11.65
N ILE A 67 -6.40 5.85 -10.71
CA ILE A 67 -5.26 6.09 -9.83
C ILE A 67 -5.63 5.51 -8.47
N ARG A 68 -5.00 4.40 -8.12
CA ARG A 68 -5.25 3.66 -6.89
C ARG A 68 -3.99 2.97 -6.43
N TYR A 69 -3.70 3.05 -5.14
CA TYR A 69 -2.59 2.33 -4.53
C TYR A 69 -2.97 1.78 -3.17
N ARG A 70 -2.41 0.63 -2.82
CA ARG A 70 -2.57 -0.02 -1.52
C ARG A 70 -1.20 -0.46 -1.02
N ALA A 71 -0.96 -0.25 0.28
CA ALA A 71 0.22 -0.75 0.97
C ALA A 71 -0.14 -1.23 2.38
N ASP A 72 0.72 -2.04 2.98
CA ASP A 72 0.58 -2.44 4.37
C ASP A 72 1.94 -2.69 5.04
N ILE A 73 1.94 -2.60 6.37
CA ILE A 73 3.11 -2.87 7.20
C ILE A 73 2.67 -3.45 8.56
N VAL A 74 3.56 -4.20 9.21
CA VAL A 74 3.38 -4.59 10.61
C VAL A 74 4.26 -3.73 11.50
N ILE A 75 3.66 -3.12 12.51
CA ILE A 75 4.27 -2.20 13.48
C ILE A 75 4.29 -2.86 14.86
N LYS A 76 5.46 -2.95 15.48
CA LYS A 76 5.66 -3.56 16.80
C LYS A 76 5.38 -2.53 17.92
N ALA A 77 4.15 -2.08 18.00
CA ALA A 77 3.69 -1.13 19.01
C ALA A 77 2.23 -1.44 19.42
N PRO A 78 1.75 -0.87 20.54
CA PRO A 78 0.36 -0.99 20.94
C PRO A 78 -0.59 -0.40 19.89
N LEU A 79 -1.76 -1.04 19.70
CA LEU A 79 -2.75 -0.60 18.72
C LEU A 79 -3.19 0.85 18.93
N SER A 80 -3.42 1.24 20.20
CA SER A 80 -3.78 2.63 20.53
C SER A 80 -2.70 3.62 20.15
N THR A 81 -1.43 3.31 20.38
CA THR A 81 -0.29 4.18 20.02
C THR A 81 -0.26 4.43 18.51
N VAL A 82 -0.36 3.36 17.70
CA VAL A 82 -0.35 3.46 16.23
C VAL A 82 -1.56 4.23 15.73
N PHE A 83 -2.74 3.95 16.29
CA PHE A 83 -3.99 4.61 15.91
C PHE A 83 -3.97 6.10 16.29
N ASP A 84 -3.51 6.44 17.50
CA ASP A 84 -3.47 7.82 17.98
C ASP A 84 -2.47 8.66 17.18
N LEU A 85 -1.28 8.14 16.85
CA LEU A 85 -0.34 8.82 15.96
C LEU A 85 -0.98 9.17 14.60
N GLN A 86 -1.70 8.22 14.00
CA GLN A 86 -2.33 8.43 12.71
C GLN A 86 -3.53 9.38 12.78
N THR A 87 -4.25 9.43 13.89
CA THR A 87 -5.47 10.24 14.01
C THR A 87 -5.28 11.59 14.69
N ASP A 88 -4.14 11.82 15.36
CA ASP A 88 -3.75 13.14 15.86
C ASP A 88 -3.13 13.96 14.72
N VAL A 89 -4.00 14.43 13.82
CA VAL A 89 -3.60 15.06 12.55
C VAL A 89 -2.76 16.32 12.76
N GLU A 90 -2.93 17.06 13.85
CA GLU A 90 -2.17 18.28 14.13
C GLU A 90 -0.73 17.99 14.55
N ARG A 91 -0.45 16.74 14.97
CA ARG A 91 0.89 16.30 15.30
C ARG A 91 1.65 15.64 14.13
N TRP A 92 1.03 15.46 12.97
CA TRP A 92 1.72 14.90 11.80
C TRP A 92 3.05 15.59 11.46
N PRO A 93 3.17 16.93 11.47
CA PRO A 93 4.44 17.59 11.15
C PRO A 93 5.61 17.21 12.08
N VAL A 94 5.33 16.64 13.25
CA VAL A 94 6.37 16.23 14.21
C VAL A 94 7.06 14.92 13.83
N TRP A 95 6.32 14.01 13.15
CA TRP A 95 6.82 12.67 12.89
C TRP A 95 6.70 12.25 11.42
N GLN A 96 5.97 13.00 10.60
CA GLN A 96 5.77 12.75 9.19
C GLN A 96 6.47 13.86 8.38
N PRO A 97 7.74 13.67 7.98
CA PRO A 97 8.55 14.74 7.38
C PRO A 97 7.93 15.45 6.17
N PRO A 98 7.20 14.75 5.27
CA PRO A 98 6.53 15.43 4.16
C PRO A 98 5.35 16.30 4.57
N VAL A 99 4.79 16.17 5.76
CA VAL A 99 3.69 17.03 6.20
C VAL A 99 4.24 18.33 6.76
N LEU A 100 4.16 19.41 5.99
CA LEU A 100 4.70 20.72 6.35
C LEU A 100 3.84 21.44 7.40
N SER A 101 2.54 21.25 7.35
CA SER A 101 1.57 21.79 8.31
C SER A 101 0.32 20.92 8.35
N ALA A 102 -0.35 20.88 9.50
CA ALA A 102 -1.67 20.29 9.62
C ALA A 102 -2.46 20.98 10.71
N LYS A 103 -3.75 21.30 10.44
CA LYS A 103 -4.62 22.03 11.35
C LYS A 103 -6.05 21.54 11.22
N ARG A 104 -6.69 21.30 12.34
CA ARG A 104 -8.13 21.04 12.39
C ARG A 104 -8.91 22.31 12.15
N LEU A 105 -10.05 22.18 11.47
CA LEU A 105 -10.94 23.29 11.13
C LEU A 105 -12.17 23.37 12.04
N ASP A 106 -12.35 22.34 12.90
CA ASP A 106 -13.47 22.29 13.86
C ASP A 106 -12.95 21.82 15.23
N PRO A 107 -13.57 22.29 16.33
CA PRO A 107 -13.17 21.96 17.69
C PRO A 107 -13.63 20.56 18.12
N GLY A 108 -13.15 20.13 19.28
CA GLY A 108 -13.54 18.87 19.92
C GLY A 108 -12.82 17.64 19.36
N PRO A 109 -13.22 16.42 19.75
CA PRO A 109 -12.60 15.17 19.31
C PRO A 109 -12.75 14.96 17.79
N LEU A 110 -11.78 14.30 17.17
CA LEU A 110 -11.89 13.88 15.78
C LEU A 110 -13.07 12.89 15.63
N ARG A 111 -13.95 13.14 14.65
CA ARG A 111 -15.14 12.32 14.39
C ARG A 111 -15.54 12.38 12.93
N ALA A 112 -16.49 11.58 12.52
CA ALA A 112 -17.11 11.73 11.20
C ALA A 112 -17.68 13.16 11.04
N GLY A 113 -17.41 13.79 9.90
CA GLY A 113 -17.70 15.18 9.62
C GLY A 113 -16.60 16.16 10.02
N SER A 114 -15.64 15.79 10.87
CA SER A 114 -14.49 16.64 11.18
C SER A 114 -13.69 16.98 9.93
N ARG A 115 -13.23 18.22 9.85
CA ARG A 115 -12.39 18.69 8.74
C ARG A 115 -11.02 19.12 9.24
N PHE A 116 -10.03 18.92 8.39
CA PHE A 116 -8.68 19.40 8.65
C PHE A 116 -8.00 19.80 7.34
N ARG A 117 -7.08 20.73 7.44
CA ARG A 117 -6.25 21.19 6.33
C ARG A 117 -4.81 20.81 6.61
N TRP A 118 -4.13 20.37 5.58
CA TRP A 118 -2.71 20.03 5.67
C TRP A 118 -2.00 20.32 4.35
N THR A 119 -0.67 20.37 4.41
CA THR A 119 0.18 20.66 3.25
C THR A 119 1.30 19.65 3.13
N THR A 120 1.64 19.30 1.90
CA THR A 120 2.74 18.37 1.58
C THR A 120 3.39 18.78 0.27
N PRO A 121 4.71 18.57 0.06
CA PRO A 121 5.33 18.82 -1.22
C PRO A 121 4.84 17.81 -2.27
N ALA A 122 4.69 18.27 -3.50
CA ALA A 122 4.56 17.43 -4.68
C ALA A 122 5.83 17.59 -5.54
N PRO A 123 6.47 16.49 -5.97
CA PRO A 123 7.64 16.56 -6.81
C PRO A 123 7.31 17.11 -8.20
N ALA A 124 8.30 17.68 -8.87
CA ALA A 124 8.18 18.01 -10.29
C ALA A 124 7.92 16.74 -11.12
N THR A 125 7.13 16.90 -12.15
CA THR A 125 6.93 15.90 -13.22
C THR A 125 7.36 16.47 -14.56
N ALA A 126 7.20 15.72 -15.64
CA ALA A 126 7.49 16.25 -16.99
C ALA A 126 6.58 17.43 -17.38
N THR A 127 5.41 17.56 -16.77
CA THR A 127 4.37 18.53 -17.13
C THR A 127 4.01 19.52 -16.01
N THR A 128 4.52 19.30 -14.80
CA THR A 128 4.18 20.14 -13.63
C THR A 128 5.44 20.49 -12.83
N PRO A 129 5.60 21.74 -12.34
CA PRO A 129 6.68 22.10 -11.44
C PRO A 129 6.54 21.43 -10.07
N ALA A 130 7.64 21.40 -9.32
CA ALA A 130 7.56 21.07 -7.90
C ALA A 130 6.70 22.14 -7.20
N THR A 131 5.77 21.70 -6.34
CA THR A 131 4.83 22.59 -5.68
C THR A 131 4.47 22.09 -4.27
N THR A 132 3.75 22.91 -3.52
CA THR A 132 3.12 22.48 -2.26
C THR A 132 1.64 22.24 -2.51
N LEU A 133 1.17 21.04 -2.20
CA LEU A 133 -0.25 20.71 -2.19
C LEU A 133 -0.91 21.23 -0.92
N HIS A 134 -2.01 21.93 -1.09
CA HIS A 134 -2.94 22.33 -0.05
C HIS A 134 -4.14 21.38 -0.08
N ILE A 135 -4.30 20.61 0.97
CA ILE A 135 -5.29 19.55 1.05
C ILE A 135 -6.31 19.90 2.14
N THR A 136 -7.59 19.80 1.80
CA THR A 136 -8.67 19.96 2.78
C THR A 136 -9.43 18.64 2.84
N SER A 137 -9.27 17.94 3.95
CA SER A 137 -9.84 16.60 4.17
C SER A 137 -11.06 16.68 5.07
N THR A 138 -12.06 15.85 4.77
CA THR A 138 -13.24 15.62 5.62
C THR A 138 -13.24 14.16 6.05
N VAL A 139 -13.26 13.90 7.35
CA VAL A 139 -13.41 12.54 7.89
C VAL A 139 -14.79 12.01 7.55
N ARG A 140 -14.86 10.93 6.78
CA ARG A 140 -16.09 10.28 6.36
C ARG A 140 -16.51 9.21 7.35
N ARG A 141 -15.55 8.42 7.80
CA ARG A 141 -15.75 7.31 8.76
C ARG A 141 -14.60 7.27 9.74
N LEU A 142 -14.93 6.93 10.98
CA LEU A 142 -13.98 6.70 12.06
C LEU A 142 -14.51 5.61 12.98
N LYS A 143 -13.66 4.67 13.32
CA LYS A 143 -13.86 3.68 14.39
C LYS A 143 -12.55 3.57 15.15
N ARG A 144 -12.59 3.97 16.44
CA ARG A 144 -11.42 3.91 17.31
C ARG A 144 -10.74 2.54 17.24
N ASP A 145 -9.42 2.56 17.18
CA ASP A 145 -8.54 1.39 17.15
C ASP A 145 -8.84 0.40 16.01
N ALA A 146 -9.55 0.84 14.99
CA ALA A 146 -9.90 -0.02 13.86
C ALA A 146 -9.71 0.62 12.49
N CYS A 147 -10.23 1.83 12.26
CA CYS A 147 -10.11 2.44 10.94
C CYS A 147 -10.45 3.94 10.93
N ILE A 148 -9.92 4.63 9.94
CA ILE A 148 -10.34 5.98 9.55
C ILE A 148 -10.39 6.08 8.03
N LEU A 149 -11.36 6.83 7.52
CA LEU A 149 -11.50 7.20 6.12
C LEU A 149 -11.79 8.69 6.03
N TRP A 150 -11.03 9.38 5.20
CA TRP A 150 -11.28 10.77 4.85
C TRP A 150 -11.22 10.98 3.34
N SER A 151 -11.73 12.11 2.91
CA SER A 151 -11.68 12.50 1.51
C SER A 151 -11.62 14.01 1.35
N GLY A 152 -11.11 14.45 0.22
CA GLY A 152 -11.09 15.86 -0.15
C GLY A 152 -10.18 16.18 -1.32
N PRO A 153 -10.21 17.42 -1.81
CA PRO A 153 -9.33 17.87 -2.87
C PRO A 153 -7.93 18.18 -2.38
N ALA A 154 -6.96 18.12 -3.30
CA ALA A 154 -5.60 18.61 -3.14
C ALA A 154 -5.27 19.54 -4.31
N VAL A 155 -4.75 20.73 -4.01
CA VAL A 155 -4.48 21.76 -5.02
C VAL A 155 -3.09 22.36 -4.79
N GLY A 156 -2.32 22.45 -5.86
CA GLY A 156 -1.02 23.14 -5.93
C GLY A 156 -0.86 23.85 -7.26
N GLU A 157 0.23 24.57 -7.44
CA GLU A 157 0.53 25.17 -8.72
C GLU A 157 0.77 24.08 -9.77
N GLY A 158 0.03 24.14 -10.88
CA GLY A 158 0.12 23.17 -11.97
C GLY A 158 -0.38 21.76 -11.64
N VAL A 159 -0.92 21.49 -10.44
CA VAL A 159 -1.43 20.19 -10.07
C VAL A 159 -2.73 20.28 -9.28
N ARG A 160 -3.69 19.44 -9.66
CA ARG A 160 -5.00 19.35 -9.01
C ARG A 160 -5.49 17.92 -8.94
N ILE A 161 -5.84 17.49 -7.76
CA ILE A 161 -6.60 16.28 -7.47
C ILE A 161 -7.99 16.76 -7.04
N ASP A 162 -9.01 16.45 -7.82
CA ASP A 162 -10.37 16.90 -7.51
C ASP A 162 -10.93 16.18 -6.30
N GLN A 163 -10.61 14.88 -6.17
CA GLN A 163 -11.00 14.06 -5.05
C GLN A 163 -9.92 13.03 -4.72
N GLY A 164 -9.36 13.11 -3.54
CA GLY A 164 -8.64 12.01 -2.90
C GLY A 164 -9.57 11.29 -1.93
N VAL A 165 -9.56 9.96 -1.93
CA VAL A 165 -10.25 9.14 -0.92
C VAL A 165 -9.24 8.21 -0.29
N HIS A 166 -9.04 8.33 1.00
CA HIS A 166 -7.98 7.63 1.73
C HIS A 166 -8.55 6.84 2.90
N VAL A 167 -8.31 5.54 2.95
CA VAL A 167 -8.74 4.64 4.01
C VAL A 167 -7.54 4.01 4.71
N TRP A 168 -7.61 3.96 6.02
CA TRP A 168 -6.65 3.29 6.91
C TRP A 168 -7.38 2.26 7.76
N THR A 169 -6.77 1.09 7.92
CA THR A 169 -7.27 0.04 8.82
C THR A 169 -6.14 -0.46 9.72
N PHE A 170 -6.48 -0.73 10.97
CA PHE A 170 -5.57 -1.17 12.01
C PHE A 170 -6.09 -2.49 12.57
N THR A 171 -5.26 -3.52 12.60
CA THR A 171 -5.66 -4.85 13.04
C THR A 171 -4.58 -5.42 13.93
N GLN A 172 -4.93 -5.81 15.16
CA GLN A 172 -4.02 -6.53 16.04
C GLN A 172 -3.65 -7.87 15.40
N VAL A 173 -2.35 -8.15 15.33
CA VAL A 173 -1.81 -9.40 14.81
C VAL A 173 -0.73 -9.93 15.75
N LYS A 174 -0.28 -11.18 15.52
CA LYS A 174 0.88 -11.70 16.27
C LYS A 174 2.10 -10.82 16.00
N GLY A 175 2.66 -10.27 17.06
CA GLY A 175 3.88 -9.44 17.00
C GLY A 175 3.63 -7.95 16.73
N GLY A 176 2.38 -7.45 16.76
CA GLY A 176 2.10 -6.01 16.62
C GLY A 176 0.77 -5.69 15.96
N VAL A 177 0.76 -4.60 15.24
CA VAL A 177 -0.41 -4.08 14.53
C VAL A 177 -0.14 -4.12 13.03
N ARG A 178 -0.99 -4.79 12.26
CA ARG A 178 -1.02 -4.62 10.81
C ARG A 178 -1.77 -3.33 10.49
N VAL A 179 -1.07 -2.40 9.89
CA VAL A 179 -1.65 -1.18 9.32
C VAL A 179 -1.74 -1.36 7.82
N ARG A 180 -2.93 -1.16 7.27
CA ARG A 180 -3.17 -1.14 5.83
C ARG A 180 -3.69 0.22 5.42
N THR A 181 -3.23 0.72 4.30
CA THR A 181 -3.71 1.97 3.70
C THR A 181 -4.08 1.75 2.24
N GLU A 182 -5.11 2.44 1.78
CA GLU A 182 -5.51 2.45 0.39
C GLU A 182 -6.04 3.83 0.03
N GLU A 183 -5.57 4.38 -1.08
CA GLU A 183 -5.99 5.69 -1.55
C GLU A 183 -6.26 5.67 -3.05
N THR A 184 -7.21 6.51 -3.46
CA THR A 184 -7.52 6.80 -4.86
C THR A 184 -7.52 8.29 -5.10
N TRP A 185 -7.07 8.68 -6.29
CA TRP A 185 -7.18 10.04 -6.78
C TRP A 185 -8.01 10.09 -8.06
N THR A 186 -8.87 11.10 -8.16
CA THR A 186 -9.65 11.41 -9.37
C THR A 186 -9.57 12.88 -9.72
N GLY A 187 -9.76 13.19 -11.00
CA GLY A 187 -9.73 14.55 -11.52
C GLY A 187 -9.05 14.61 -12.89
N GLY A 188 -9.58 15.43 -13.79
CA GLY A 188 -9.09 15.49 -15.16
C GLY A 188 -7.61 15.80 -15.29
N GLN A 189 -7.07 16.64 -14.40
CA GLN A 189 -5.65 17.01 -14.44
C GLN A 189 -4.75 15.88 -13.94
N VAL A 190 -5.05 15.27 -12.79
CA VAL A 190 -4.22 14.20 -12.22
C VAL A 190 -4.30 12.92 -13.05
N GLU A 191 -5.43 12.67 -13.72
CA GLU A 191 -5.65 11.51 -14.59
C GLU A 191 -5.07 11.67 -16.00
N ALA A 192 -4.46 12.82 -16.32
CA ALA A 192 -3.76 13.02 -17.59
C ALA A 192 -2.52 12.10 -17.71
N ASP A 193 -1.88 11.75 -16.56
CA ASP A 193 -0.76 10.79 -16.52
C ASP A 193 -0.95 9.81 -15.34
N VAL A 194 -1.81 8.83 -15.54
CA VAL A 194 -2.14 7.81 -14.53
C VAL A 194 -0.91 7.03 -14.04
N PRO A 195 0.04 6.57 -14.90
CA PRO A 195 1.22 5.86 -14.43
C PRO A 195 2.07 6.68 -13.47
N THR A 196 2.38 7.94 -13.83
CA THR A 196 3.16 8.84 -12.97
C THR A 196 2.43 9.16 -11.66
N ALA A 197 1.15 9.48 -11.72
CA ALA A 197 0.33 9.78 -10.54
C ALA A 197 0.24 8.57 -9.60
N THR A 198 0.04 7.36 -10.12
CA THR A 198 -0.01 6.12 -9.32
C THR A 198 1.33 5.84 -8.65
N LYS A 199 2.44 6.06 -9.35
CA LYS A 199 3.79 5.91 -8.78
C LYS A 199 4.03 6.90 -7.63
N ILE A 200 3.67 8.18 -7.82
CA ILE A 200 3.82 9.22 -6.78
C ILE A 200 2.96 8.87 -5.57
N LEU A 201 1.71 8.48 -5.77
CA LEU A 201 0.82 8.03 -4.70
C LEU A 201 1.44 6.86 -3.92
N GLY A 202 1.92 5.83 -4.62
CA GLY A 202 2.54 4.65 -3.99
C GLY A 202 3.74 5.02 -3.14
N MET A 203 4.68 5.80 -3.67
CA MET A 203 5.85 6.26 -2.92
C MET A 203 5.46 7.04 -1.66
N GLY A 204 4.43 7.88 -1.74
CA GLY A 204 3.93 8.65 -0.59
C GLY A 204 3.34 7.75 0.49
N LEU A 205 2.52 6.77 0.12
CA LEU A 205 1.89 5.86 1.09
C LEU A 205 2.90 4.92 1.76
N GLU A 206 3.88 4.42 1.02
CA GLU A 206 4.92 3.56 1.56
C GLU A 206 5.83 4.33 2.53
N ALA A 207 6.23 5.56 2.17
CA ALA A 207 6.98 6.43 3.06
C ALA A 207 6.20 6.74 4.34
N TRP A 208 4.91 7.07 4.23
CA TRP A 208 4.05 7.33 5.38
C TRP A 208 3.97 6.14 6.34
N LEU A 209 3.77 4.94 5.82
CA LEU A 209 3.75 3.72 6.63
C LEU A 209 5.10 3.49 7.34
N HIS A 210 6.21 3.77 6.67
CA HIS A 210 7.54 3.63 7.25
C HIS A 210 7.76 4.61 8.41
N ASP A 211 7.38 5.86 8.24
CA ASP A 211 7.52 6.90 9.26
C ASP A 211 6.61 6.62 10.47
N LEU A 212 5.37 6.19 10.22
CA LEU A 212 4.44 5.75 11.27
C LEU A 212 5.03 4.58 12.09
N LYS A 213 5.62 3.60 11.39
CA LYS A 213 6.28 2.47 12.04
C LYS A 213 7.44 2.92 12.90
N THR A 214 8.36 3.71 12.34
CA THR A 214 9.56 4.20 13.04
C THR A 214 9.16 4.96 14.29
N THR A 215 8.20 5.85 14.19
CA THR A 215 7.73 6.67 15.30
C THR A 215 7.02 5.85 16.37
N ALA A 216 6.10 4.97 15.98
CA ALA A 216 5.35 4.16 16.96
C ALA A 216 6.25 3.18 17.71
N GLU A 217 7.19 2.56 17.03
CA GLU A 217 8.15 1.63 17.65
C GLU A 217 9.11 2.36 18.59
N ALA A 218 9.54 3.58 18.25
CA ALA A 218 10.36 4.42 19.14
C ALA A 218 9.61 4.82 20.41
N HIS A 219 8.33 5.16 20.33
CA HIS A 219 7.48 5.46 21.51
C HIS A 219 7.35 4.26 22.46
N THR A 220 7.40 3.06 21.94
CA THR A 220 7.29 1.83 22.74
C THR A 220 8.62 1.43 23.37
N ALA A 221 9.75 1.77 22.72
CA ALA A 221 11.09 1.46 23.19
C ALA A 221 11.58 2.44 24.26
N ALA A 222 10.99 3.64 24.38
CA ALA A 222 11.35 4.60 25.42
C ALA A 222 11.00 4.01 26.80
N PRO A 223 11.95 3.80 27.72
CA PRO A 223 11.63 3.35 29.08
C PRO A 223 10.73 4.40 29.72
N HIS A 224 9.65 3.93 30.38
CA HIS A 224 8.88 4.79 31.25
C HIS A 224 9.83 5.37 32.30
N ALA A 225 10.19 6.65 32.15
CA ALA A 225 10.91 7.37 33.19
C ALA A 225 10.00 7.33 34.44
N GLN A 226 10.33 6.48 35.41
CA GLN A 226 9.67 6.52 36.72
C GLN A 226 9.90 7.92 37.27
N PRO A 227 8.85 8.59 37.73
CA PRO A 227 9.03 9.83 38.46
C PRO A 227 9.95 9.52 39.67
N ALA A 228 11.05 10.25 39.78
CA ALA A 228 11.90 10.21 40.98
C ALA A 228 11.05 10.56 42.19
N THR A 229 10.91 9.62 43.12
CA THR A 229 10.27 9.81 44.43
C THR A 229 11.15 10.68 45.34
#